data_b398ffa0f9fd01e897ef232caeb7004a
#
_entry.id   b398ffa0f9fd01e897ef232caeb7004a
#
_cell.length_a   1.000
_cell.length_b   1.000
_cell.length_c   1.000
_cell.angle_alpha   90.00
_cell.angle_beta   90.00
_cell.angle_gamma   90.00
#
_symmetry.space_group_name_H-M   'P 1'
#
loop_
_entity.id
_entity.type
_entity.pdbx_description
1 polymer ?
#
loop_
_entity_poly.entity_id
_entity_poly.type
_entity_poly.pdbx_seq_one_letter_code
_entity_poly.pdbx_strand_id
1 'polypeptide(L)'
;PIAKAPAERRMGEYALPPMALLDAPRTGRKIDERELMDGARLLEEKCREFAVEGAVVQIHPGPVVTTFEFKPDAGVKYAKITGLADDLCLAMQAESVLIERVPGKSTVGIQIPNQTREQISLRELLQSEVYQRSTSKLTLALGKTIHGEPYVTDLAMMPHLLIAGSTGTGKSVALNSMLSSILLRATPDEVRL
;
A
#
# COMPACT_ATOMS: atom_id res chain seq x y z
N PRO A 1 -46.22 15.51 3.28
CA PRO A 1 -45.25 14.48 3.00
C PRO A 1 -45.48 13.32 3.94
N ILE A 2 -46.07 12.23 3.43
CA ILE A 2 -46.35 11.02 4.21
C ILE A 2 -45.01 10.34 4.40
N ALA A 3 -44.52 10.28 5.63
CA ALA A 3 -43.38 9.46 5.99
C ALA A 3 -43.71 8.01 5.64
N LYS A 4 -43.00 7.40 4.69
CA LYS A 4 -43.08 5.97 4.42
C LYS A 4 -42.74 5.24 5.71
N ALA A 5 -43.67 4.39 6.19
CA ALA A 5 -43.40 3.48 7.29
C ALA A 5 -42.12 2.66 6.97
N PRO A 6 -41.28 2.40 7.98
CA PRO A 6 -40.09 1.56 7.77
C PRO A 6 -40.56 0.21 7.23
N ALA A 7 -39.95 -0.24 6.12
CA ALA A 7 -40.23 -1.53 5.55
C ALA A 7 -40.08 -2.62 6.63
N GLU A 8 -41.11 -3.43 6.81
CA GLU A 8 -41.07 -4.58 7.73
C GLU A 8 -39.87 -5.46 7.38
N ARG A 9 -39.01 -5.65 8.39
CA ARG A 9 -37.88 -6.55 8.28
C ARG A 9 -38.34 -7.95 7.97
N ARG A 10 -38.06 -8.45 6.78
CA ARG A 10 -38.02 -9.87 6.54
C ARG A 10 -36.78 -10.41 7.26
N MET A 11 -36.95 -11.03 8.43
CA MET A 11 -35.93 -11.90 8.99
C MET A 11 -35.80 -13.09 8.02
N GLY A 12 -34.80 -13.04 7.17
CA GLY A 12 -34.45 -14.12 6.25
C GLY A 12 -33.11 -14.69 6.65
N GLU A 13 -32.83 -15.90 6.28
CA GLU A 13 -31.49 -16.47 6.34
C GLU A 13 -30.60 -15.70 5.35
N TYR A 14 -29.89 -14.68 5.83
CA TYR A 14 -28.94 -13.93 5.02
C TYR A 14 -27.70 -14.77 4.83
N ALA A 15 -27.40 -15.13 3.59
CA ALA A 15 -26.11 -15.70 3.21
C ALA A 15 -25.14 -14.58 2.83
N LEU A 16 -23.89 -14.68 3.29
CA LEU A 16 -22.85 -13.75 2.86
C LEU A 16 -22.57 -13.92 1.35
N PRO A 17 -22.31 -12.83 0.64
CA PRO A 17 -21.92 -12.91 -0.77
C PRO A 17 -20.70 -13.81 -0.96
N PRO A 18 -20.68 -14.67 -1.98
CA PRO A 18 -19.52 -15.52 -2.22
C PRO A 18 -18.32 -14.69 -2.73
N MET A 19 -17.12 -15.05 -2.29
CA MET A 19 -15.87 -14.41 -2.76
C MET A 19 -15.65 -14.52 -4.28
N ALA A 20 -16.38 -15.43 -4.95
CA ALA A 20 -16.34 -15.57 -6.41
C ALA A 20 -16.92 -14.37 -7.17
N LEU A 21 -17.67 -13.49 -6.50
CA LEU A 21 -18.14 -12.22 -7.09
C LEU A 21 -17.00 -11.21 -7.31
N LEU A 22 -15.90 -11.38 -6.61
CA LEU A 22 -14.71 -10.55 -6.80
C LEU A 22 -13.79 -11.18 -7.83
N ASP A 23 -13.19 -10.34 -8.66
CA ASP A 23 -12.19 -10.78 -9.63
C ASP A 23 -11.04 -11.55 -8.96
N ALA A 24 -10.58 -12.59 -9.63
CA ALA A 24 -9.43 -13.35 -9.16
C ALA A 24 -8.17 -12.44 -9.13
N PRO A 25 -7.28 -12.63 -8.15
CA PRO A 25 -6.01 -11.93 -8.15
C PRO A 25 -5.28 -12.17 -9.48
N ARG A 26 -4.80 -11.11 -10.08
CA ARG A 26 -3.88 -11.27 -11.21
C ARG A 26 -2.59 -11.83 -10.67
N THR A 27 -2.02 -12.81 -11.35
CA THR A 27 -0.71 -13.36 -10.99
C THR A 27 0.30 -12.21 -10.89
N GLY A 28 0.85 -12.00 -9.70
CA GLY A 28 1.85 -10.95 -9.48
C GLY A 28 2.98 -11.10 -10.50
N ARG A 29 3.49 -9.98 -11.00
CA ARG A 29 4.68 -9.97 -11.86
C ARG A 29 5.81 -10.64 -11.09
N LYS A 30 6.48 -11.62 -11.71
CA LYS A 30 7.77 -12.09 -11.19
C LYS A 30 8.70 -10.88 -11.18
N ILE A 31 9.20 -10.56 -10.00
CA ILE A 31 10.19 -9.50 -9.82
C ILE A 31 11.40 -9.87 -10.67
N ASP A 32 11.78 -9.01 -11.62
CA ASP A 32 12.98 -9.21 -12.41
C ASP A 32 14.18 -8.74 -11.59
N GLU A 33 14.97 -9.69 -11.10
CA GLU A 33 16.17 -9.40 -10.32
C GLU A 33 17.17 -8.52 -11.09
N ARG A 34 17.19 -8.62 -12.41
CA ARG A 34 18.05 -7.77 -13.25
C ARG A 34 17.61 -6.33 -13.21
N GLU A 35 16.30 -6.08 -13.36
CA GLU A 35 15.71 -4.72 -13.26
C GLU A 35 16.04 -4.07 -11.90
N LEU A 36 15.97 -4.86 -10.81
CA LEU A 36 16.32 -4.39 -9.48
C LEU A 36 17.79 -4.04 -9.33
N MET A 37 18.67 -4.88 -9.85
CA MET A 37 20.12 -4.65 -9.81
C MET A 37 20.54 -3.48 -10.68
N ASP A 38 19.93 -3.33 -11.85
CA ASP A 38 20.19 -2.18 -12.73
C ASP A 38 19.70 -0.87 -12.11
N GLY A 39 18.53 -0.90 -11.43
CA GLY A 39 18.04 0.22 -10.64
C GLY A 39 18.97 0.63 -9.50
N ALA A 40 19.53 -0.36 -8.77
CA ALA A 40 20.50 -0.09 -7.72
C ALA A 40 21.79 0.54 -8.25
N ARG A 41 22.34 0.03 -9.35
CA ARG A 41 23.54 0.58 -10.00
C ARG A 41 23.30 2.02 -10.48
N LEU A 42 22.16 2.24 -11.12
CA LEU A 42 21.80 3.59 -11.58
C LEU A 42 21.67 4.56 -10.40
N LEU A 43 21.04 4.13 -9.29
CA LEU A 43 20.93 4.95 -8.08
C LEU A 43 22.30 5.30 -7.50
N GLU A 44 23.22 4.32 -7.39
CA GLU A 44 24.59 4.54 -6.91
C GLU A 44 25.36 5.52 -7.81
N GLU A 45 25.25 5.35 -9.15
CA GLU A 45 25.85 6.24 -10.12
C GLU A 45 25.35 7.69 -9.96
N LYS A 46 24.02 7.86 -9.85
CA LYS A 46 23.44 9.19 -9.66
C LYS A 46 23.79 9.82 -8.31
N CYS A 47 23.78 9.07 -7.23
CA CYS A 47 24.27 9.56 -5.94
C CYS A 47 25.74 10.05 -6.05
N ARG A 48 26.59 9.31 -6.75
CA ARG A 48 28.00 9.68 -6.96
C ARG A 48 28.16 10.95 -7.82
N GLU A 49 27.35 11.11 -8.87
CA GLU A 49 27.31 12.34 -9.68
C GLU A 49 27.02 13.59 -8.82
N PHE A 50 26.16 13.44 -7.79
CA PHE A 50 25.86 14.50 -6.82
C PHE A 50 26.84 14.54 -5.62
N ALA A 51 27.99 13.89 -5.74
CA ALA A 51 29.01 13.79 -4.71
C ALA A 51 28.51 13.19 -3.38
N VAL A 52 27.56 12.25 -3.45
CA VAL A 52 27.13 11.39 -2.35
C VAL A 52 27.68 10.00 -2.61
N GLU A 53 28.77 9.66 -1.91
CA GLU A 53 29.40 8.35 -2.01
C GLU A 53 28.74 7.35 -1.05
N GLY A 54 28.65 6.08 -1.48
CA GLY A 54 28.03 4.99 -0.74
C GLY A 54 27.62 3.85 -1.68
N ALA A 55 26.96 2.85 -1.12
CA ALA A 55 26.53 1.68 -1.87
C ALA A 55 25.12 1.21 -1.42
N VAL A 56 24.38 0.61 -2.34
CA VAL A 56 23.13 -0.09 -2.03
C VAL A 56 23.50 -1.46 -1.43
N VAL A 57 23.18 -1.65 -0.16
CA VAL A 57 23.49 -2.88 0.58
C VAL A 57 22.36 -3.90 0.56
N GLN A 58 21.12 -3.44 0.36
CA GLN A 58 19.95 -4.30 0.30
C GLN A 58 18.85 -3.67 -0.57
N ILE A 59 18.08 -4.51 -1.26
CA ILE A 59 16.95 -4.10 -2.08
C ILE A 59 15.70 -4.78 -1.51
N HIS A 60 14.68 -3.99 -1.22
CA HIS A 60 13.38 -4.46 -0.74
C HIS A 60 12.31 -4.14 -1.81
N PRO A 61 12.02 -5.07 -2.72
CA PRO A 61 11.00 -4.86 -3.72
C PRO A 61 9.61 -4.92 -3.08
N GLY A 62 8.78 -3.96 -3.42
CA GLY A 62 7.37 -3.90 -3.03
C GLY A 62 6.43 -3.85 -4.23
N PRO A 63 5.10 -3.91 -4.01
CA PRO A 63 4.12 -3.94 -5.09
C PRO A 63 4.02 -2.62 -5.86
N VAL A 64 4.33 -1.51 -5.22
CA VAL A 64 4.19 -0.15 -5.77
C VAL A 64 5.51 0.58 -5.81
N VAL A 65 6.34 0.41 -4.78
CA VAL A 65 7.66 1.03 -4.65
C VAL A 65 8.72 -0.02 -4.36
N THR A 66 9.93 0.22 -4.82
CA THR A 66 11.12 -0.54 -4.40
C THR A 66 11.93 0.33 -3.45
N THR A 67 12.30 -0.21 -2.29
CA THR A 67 13.15 0.46 -1.32
C THR A 67 14.59 -0.03 -1.47
N PHE A 68 15.48 0.88 -1.82
CA PHE A 68 16.92 0.64 -1.87
C PHE A 68 17.53 1.09 -0.54
N GLU A 69 18.10 0.15 0.21
CA GLU A 69 18.82 0.46 1.44
C GLU A 69 20.23 0.90 1.09
N PHE A 70 20.45 2.21 1.11
CA PHE A 70 21.71 2.85 0.76
C PHE A 70 22.55 3.09 2.02
N LYS A 71 23.78 2.63 2.01
CA LYS A 71 24.78 2.89 3.06
C LYS A 71 25.72 3.99 2.60
N PRO A 72 25.60 5.22 3.12
CA PRO A 72 26.52 6.29 2.78
C PRO A 72 27.90 6.03 3.38
N ASP A 73 28.92 6.52 2.70
CA ASP A 73 30.29 6.48 3.20
C ASP A 73 30.51 7.43 4.39
N ALA A 74 31.62 7.20 5.10
CA ALA A 74 31.96 7.99 6.29
C ALA A 74 32.09 9.48 5.94
N GLY A 75 31.43 10.34 6.72
CA GLY A 75 31.43 11.79 6.51
C GLY A 75 30.30 12.34 5.65
N VAL A 76 29.53 11.50 4.96
CA VAL A 76 28.32 11.93 4.23
C VAL A 76 27.22 12.27 5.22
N LYS A 77 26.75 13.52 5.21
CA LYS A 77 25.67 14.00 6.09
C LYS A 77 24.31 13.55 5.55
N TYR A 78 23.43 13.09 6.43
CA TYR A 78 22.06 12.71 6.07
C TYR A 78 21.30 13.82 5.33
N ALA A 79 21.43 15.07 5.79
CA ALA A 79 20.81 16.22 5.12
C ALA A 79 21.24 16.39 3.65
N LYS A 80 22.47 15.96 3.31
CA LYS A 80 22.94 15.99 1.93
C LYS A 80 22.21 14.97 1.07
N ILE A 81 21.93 13.79 1.64
CA ILE A 81 21.19 12.72 0.93
C ILE A 81 19.72 13.12 0.74
N THR A 82 19.06 13.59 1.80
CA THR A 82 17.65 14.02 1.71
C THR A 82 17.43 15.21 0.80
N GLY A 83 18.45 16.09 0.68
CA GLY A 83 18.41 17.22 -0.26
C GLY A 83 18.45 16.82 -1.73
N LEU A 84 18.81 15.57 -2.05
CA LEU A 84 18.84 15.06 -3.42
C LEU A 84 17.52 14.45 -3.90
N ALA A 85 16.46 14.46 -3.10
CA ALA A 85 15.21 13.79 -3.44
C ALA A 85 14.68 14.24 -4.82
N ASP A 86 14.64 15.53 -5.08
CA ASP A 86 14.15 16.10 -6.34
C ASP A 86 15.11 15.83 -7.52
N ASP A 87 16.43 15.90 -7.28
CA ASP A 87 17.45 15.60 -8.28
C ASP A 87 17.41 14.11 -8.67
N LEU A 88 17.25 13.23 -7.69
CA LEU A 88 17.08 11.79 -7.93
C LEU A 88 15.75 11.49 -8.63
N CYS A 89 14.67 12.21 -8.30
CA CYS A 89 13.39 12.11 -9.03
C CYS A 89 13.61 12.33 -10.53
N LEU A 90 14.29 13.40 -10.89
CA LEU A 90 14.59 13.74 -12.28
C LEU A 90 15.53 12.70 -12.93
N ALA A 91 16.61 12.36 -12.25
CA ALA A 91 17.64 11.46 -12.77
C ALA A 91 17.14 10.02 -12.97
N MET A 92 16.26 9.54 -12.09
CA MET A 92 15.65 8.20 -12.14
C MET A 92 14.35 8.18 -12.95
N GLN A 93 13.92 9.32 -13.49
CA GLN A 93 12.64 9.49 -14.20
C GLN A 93 11.45 8.99 -13.36
N ALA A 94 11.50 9.23 -12.05
CA ALA A 94 10.48 8.82 -11.10
C ALA A 94 9.50 9.95 -10.80
N GLU A 95 8.25 9.62 -10.48
CA GLU A 95 7.24 10.62 -10.07
C GLU A 95 7.55 11.25 -8.70
N SER A 96 8.21 10.49 -7.84
CA SER A 96 8.61 10.91 -6.49
C SER A 96 9.72 10.00 -5.98
N VAL A 97 10.60 10.53 -5.15
CA VAL A 97 11.61 9.76 -4.40
C VAL A 97 11.46 10.12 -2.93
N LEU A 98 11.25 9.12 -2.08
CA LEU A 98 11.19 9.32 -0.64
C LEU A 98 12.45 8.78 0.00
N ILE A 99 13.08 9.60 0.86
CA ILE A 99 14.32 9.25 1.54
C ILE A 99 14.10 9.27 3.04
N GLU A 100 14.23 8.13 3.68
CA GLU A 100 13.97 7.96 5.12
C GLU A 100 15.12 7.22 5.80
N ARG A 101 15.27 7.45 7.11
CA ARG A 101 16.22 6.68 7.92
C ARG A 101 15.68 5.29 8.19
N VAL A 102 16.54 4.28 8.09
CA VAL A 102 16.20 2.94 8.54
C VAL A 102 16.44 2.85 10.06
N PRO A 103 15.38 2.64 10.87
CA PRO A 103 15.52 2.57 12.31
C PRO A 103 16.53 1.50 12.74
N GLY A 104 17.44 1.87 13.65
CA GLY A 104 18.44 0.94 14.20
C GLY A 104 19.63 0.62 13.26
N LYS A 105 19.71 1.22 12.08
CA LYS A 105 20.80 1.02 11.12
C LYS A 105 21.48 2.36 10.75
N SER A 106 22.71 2.27 10.24
CA SER A 106 23.45 3.39 9.66
C SER A 106 23.18 3.58 8.16
N THR A 107 22.01 3.13 7.70
CA THR A 107 21.58 3.12 6.30
C THR A 107 20.38 4.03 6.11
N VAL A 108 20.14 4.41 4.86
CA VAL A 108 19.02 5.24 4.44
C VAL A 108 18.18 4.46 3.43
N GLY A 109 16.88 4.40 3.64
CA GLY A 109 15.93 3.82 2.68
C GLY A 109 15.58 4.85 1.62
N ILE A 110 15.90 4.57 0.37
CA ILE A 110 15.51 5.37 -0.79
C ILE A 110 14.42 4.62 -1.52
N GLN A 111 13.20 5.15 -1.47
CA GLN A 111 12.02 4.53 -2.06
C GLN A 111 11.77 5.14 -3.44
N ILE A 112 11.74 4.29 -4.45
CA ILE A 112 11.51 4.68 -5.85
C ILE A 112 10.28 3.93 -6.36
N PRO A 113 9.28 4.63 -6.94
CA PRO A 113 8.11 3.99 -7.53
C PRO A 113 8.50 3.03 -8.65
N ASN A 114 7.87 1.86 -8.66
CA ASN A 114 8.06 0.90 -9.74
C ASN A 114 7.49 1.44 -11.06
N GLN A 115 8.17 1.22 -12.16
CA GLN A 115 7.67 1.60 -13.50
C GLN A 115 6.34 0.90 -13.81
N THR A 116 6.22 -0.36 -13.41
CA THR A 116 4.98 -1.13 -13.49
C THR A 116 4.50 -1.46 -12.09
N ARG A 117 3.40 -0.81 -11.66
CA ARG A 117 2.80 -1.03 -10.35
C ARG A 117 1.95 -2.28 -10.36
N GLU A 118 2.01 -3.08 -9.31
CA GLU A 118 1.14 -4.23 -9.13
C GLU A 118 -0.28 -3.76 -8.77
N GLN A 119 -1.27 -4.34 -9.43
CA GLN A 119 -2.67 -4.10 -9.08
C GLN A 119 -3.07 -5.03 -7.93
N ILE A 120 -3.29 -4.46 -6.76
CA ILE A 120 -3.70 -5.22 -5.57
C ILE A 120 -5.18 -5.56 -5.68
N SER A 121 -5.51 -6.85 -5.64
CA SER A 121 -6.88 -7.34 -5.69
C SER A 121 -7.54 -7.30 -4.32
N LEU A 122 -8.78 -6.77 -4.23
CA LEU A 122 -9.55 -6.83 -3.00
C LEU A 122 -9.78 -8.28 -2.54
N ARG A 123 -10.02 -9.20 -3.47
CA ARG A 123 -10.20 -10.63 -3.17
C ARG A 123 -8.99 -11.21 -2.45
N GLU A 124 -7.77 -10.88 -2.89
CA GLU A 124 -6.53 -11.33 -2.26
C GLU A 124 -6.44 -10.83 -0.81
N LEU A 125 -6.76 -9.55 -0.59
CA LEU A 125 -6.75 -8.96 0.76
C LEU A 125 -7.77 -9.62 1.69
N LEU A 126 -8.99 -9.85 1.20
CA LEU A 126 -10.04 -10.49 1.97
C LEU A 126 -9.77 -11.98 2.24
N GLN A 127 -8.98 -12.64 1.40
CA GLN A 127 -8.52 -14.02 1.61
C GLN A 127 -7.26 -14.12 2.47
N SER A 128 -6.62 -12.99 2.78
CA SER A 128 -5.41 -12.99 3.60
C SER A 128 -5.70 -13.50 5.02
N GLU A 129 -4.70 -14.14 5.61
CA GLU A 129 -4.80 -14.68 6.97
C GLU A 129 -5.08 -13.58 7.99
N VAL A 130 -4.50 -12.39 7.82
CA VAL A 130 -4.68 -11.23 8.71
C VAL A 130 -6.15 -10.78 8.71
N TYR A 131 -6.79 -10.71 7.55
CA TYR A 131 -8.21 -10.37 7.45
C TYR A 131 -9.10 -11.47 8.02
N GLN A 132 -8.82 -12.73 7.71
CA GLN A 132 -9.63 -13.88 8.15
C GLN A 132 -9.59 -14.09 9.67
N ARG A 133 -8.45 -13.85 10.31
CA ARG A 133 -8.28 -13.96 11.77
C ARG A 133 -8.94 -12.84 12.56
N SER A 134 -9.27 -11.73 11.93
CA SER A 134 -9.95 -10.64 12.63
C SER A 134 -11.34 -11.10 13.11
N THR A 135 -11.71 -10.74 14.33
CA THR A 135 -13.03 -11.06 14.92
C THR A 135 -14.07 -9.97 14.71
N SER A 136 -13.64 -8.76 14.39
CA SER A 136 -14.53 -7.61 14.19
C SER A 136 -15.33 -7.75 12.90
N LYS A 137 -16.61 -7.43 12.96
CA LYS A 137 -17.50 -7.32 11.78
C LYS A 137 -17.23 -6.06 10.96
N LEU A 138 -16.52 -5.07 11.52
CA LEU A 138 -16.15 -3.83 10.89
C LEU A 138 -14.68 -3.80 10.44
N THR A 139 -14.09 -4.97 10.20
CA THR A 139 -12.73 -5.10 9.64
C THR A 139 -12.70 -4.61 8.19
N LEU A 140 -11.79 -3.69 7.90
CA LEU A 140 -11.55 -3.11 6.58
C LEU A 140 -10.24 -3.64 6.00
N ALA A 141 -10.29 -4.08 4.75
CA ALA A 141 -9.09 -4.39 3.96
C ALA A 141 -8.67 -3.12 3.20
N LEU A 142 -7.56 -2.49 3.60
CA LEU A 142 -7.13 -1.22 3.04
C LEU A 142 -6.13 -1.34 1.89
N GLY A 143 -5.33 -2.42 1.86
CA GLY A 143 -4.33 -2.59 0.82
C GLY A 143 -3.16 -3.45 1.28
N LYS A 144 -1.99 -3.21 0.71
CA LYS A 144 -0.72 -3.79 1.14
C LYS A 144 0.22 -2.70 1.63
N THR A 145 1.10 -3.05 2.55
CA THR A 145 2.22 -2.20 2.95
C THR A 145 3.22 -2.06 1.80
N ILE A 146 4.21 -1.17 1.96
CA ILE A 146 5.33 -1.05 1.00
C ILE A 146 6.13 -2.35 0.84
N HIS A 147 6.05 -3.24 1.82
CA HIS A 147 6.69 -4.57 1.80
C HIS A 147 5.80 -5.67 1.20
N GLY A 148 4.60 -5.33 0.74
CA GLY A 148 3.66 -6.28 0.13
C GLY A 148 2.77 -7.05 1.11
N GLU A 149 2.85 -6.76 2.40
CA GLU A 149 2.03 -7.40 3.43
C GLU A 149 0.60 -6.84 3.45
N PRO A 150 -0.44 -7.67 3.53
CA PRO A 150 -1.81 -7.21 3.65
C PRO A 150 -2.00 -6.32 4.88
N TYR A 151 -2.60 -5.14 4.68
CA TYR A 151 -2.92 -4.20 5.74
C TYR A 151 -4.42 -4.12 5.96
N VAL A 152 -4.84 -4.49 7.16
CA VAL A 152 -6.24 -4.46 7.61
C VAL A 152 -6.37 -3.63 8.87
N THR A 153 -7.54 -3.07 9.09
CA THR A 153 -7.83 -2.28 10.29
C THR A 153 -9.27 -2.51 10.73
N ASP A 154 -9.60 -2.14 11.96
CA ASP A 154 -10.95 -2.23 12.50
C ASP A 154 -11.56 -0.82 12.60
N LEU A 155 -12.64 -0.60 11.85
CA LEU A 155 -13.37 0.68 11.88
C LEU A 155 -13.95 0.97 13.27
N ALA A 156 -14.31 -0.07 14.04
CA ALA A 156 -14.82 0.11 15.40
C ALA A 156 -13.79 0.72 16.36
N MET A 157 -12.51 0.56 16.07
CA MET A 157 -11.41 1.13 16.86
C MET A 157 -11.05 2.57 16.45
N MET A 158 -11.68 3.09 15.39
CA MET A 158 -11.43 4.44 14.89
C MET A 158 -12.55 5.36 15.35
N PRO A 159 -12.32 6.32 16.27
CA PRO A 159 -13.35 7.27 16.68
C PRO A 159 -13.77 8.17 15.52
N HIS A 160 -12.85 8.49 14.60
CA HIS A 160 -13.08 9.29 13.41
C HIS A 160 -12.20 8.79 12.26
N LEU A 161 -12.75 8.79 11.03
CA LEU A 161 -12.03 8.46 9.80
C LEU A 161 -12.20 9.60 8.80
N LEU A 162 -11.10 10.25 8.43
CA LEU A 162 -11.06 11.25 7.36
C LEU A 162 -10.49 10.62 6.08
N ILE A 163 -11.25 10.68 4.99
CA ILE A 163 -10.81 10.22 3.67
C ILE A 163 -10.71 11.45 2.76
N ALA A 164 -9.50 11.83 2.38
CA ALA A 164 -9.23 12.99 1.55
C ALA A 164 -8.34 12.60 0.34
N GLY A 165 -8.41 13.40 -0.72
CA GLY A 165 -7.61 13.24 -1.93
C GLY A 165 -8.21 14.05 -3.09
N SER A 166 -7.40 14.38 -4.09
CA SER A 166 -7.85 15.05 -5.32
C SER A 166 -8.71 14.14 -6.21
N THR A 167 -9.30 14.67 -7.26
CA THR A 167 -10.04 13.87 -8.24
C THR A 167 -9.08 12.89 -8.92
N GLY A 168 -9.52 11.63 -9.08
CA GLY A 168 -8.70 10.58 -9.71
C GLY A 168 -7.76 9.81 -8.76
N THR A 169 -7.59 10.22 -7.50
CA THR A 169 -6.71 9.54 -6.53
C THR A 169 -7.26 8.24 -5.94
N GLY A 170 -8.47 7.82 -6.36
CA GLY A 170 -9.05 6.54 -5.93
C GLY A 170 -9.91 6.60 -4.67
N LYS A 171 -10.34 7.79 -4.17
CA LYS A 171 -11.23 7.91 -2.99
C LYS A 171 -12.48 7.02 -3.07
N SER A 172 -13.19 7.08 -4.19
CA SER A 172 -14.40 6.26 -4.39
C SER A 172 -14.10 4.77 -4.44
N VAL A 173 -12.95 4.40 -5.01
CA VAL A 173 -12.49 3.00 -5.03
C VAL A 173 -12.18 2.52 -3.62
N ALA A 174 -11.47 3.33 -2.83
CA ALA A 174 -11.17 3.02 -1.42
C ALA A 174 -12.46 2.86 -0.60
N LEU A 175 -13.43 3.78 -0.77
CA LEU A 175 -14.72 3.70 -0.06
C LEU A 175 -15.49 2.43 -0.45
N ASN A 176 -15.55 2.10 -1.74
CA ASN A 176 -16.20 0.87 -2.21
C ASN A 176 -15.48 -0.39 -1.68
N SER A 177 -14.16 -0.36 -1.59
CA SER A 177 -13.37 -1.45 -1.02
C SER A 177 -13.67 -1.65 0.46
N MET A 178 -13.80 -0.55 1.23
CA MET A 178 -14.19 -0.60 2.64
C MET A 178 -15.59 -1.16 2.83
N LEU A 179 -16.57 -0.66 2.05
CA LEU A 179 -17.94 -1.18 2.08
C LEU A 179 -18.00 -2.66 1.71
N SER A 180 -17.31 -3.06 0.66
CA SER A 180 -17.23 -4.46 0.23
C SER A 180 -16.58 -5.35 1.29
N SER A 181 -15.59 -4.85 2.02
CA SER A 181 -14.98 -5.58 3.15
C SER A 181 -16.04 -5.92 4.21
N ILE A 182 -16.90 -4.97 4.55
CA ILE A 182 -17.98 -5.18 5.53
C ILE A 182 -19.05 -6.11 4.98
N LEU A 183 -19.54 -5.86 3.75
CA LEU A 183 -20.62 -6.65 3.14
C LEU A 183 -20.28 -8.13 2.93
N LEU A 184 -19.01 -8.45 2.70
CA LEU A 184 -18.51 -9.81 2.55
C LEU A 184 -18.23 -10.52 3.89
N ARG A 185 -18.44 -9.83 5.03
CA ARG A 185 -18.14 -10.33 6.37
C ARG A 185 -19.32 -10.30 7.33
N ALA A 186 -20.26 -9.39 7.12
CA ALA A 186 -21.35 -9.16 8.03
C ALA A 186 -22.71 -9.20 7.31
N THR A 187 -23.68 -9.82 7.97
CA THR A 187 -25.07 -9.82 7.52
C THR A 187 -25.77 -8.49 7.89
N PRO A 188 -26.91 -8.15 7.25
CA PRO A 188 -27.69 -6.97 7.60
C PRO A 188 -28.22 -6.95 9.05
N ASP A 189 -28.28 -8.10 9.71
CA ASP A 189 -28.66 -8.21 11.13
C ASP A 189 -27.51 -7.84 12.06
N GLU A 190 -26.26 -8.01 11.61
CA GLU A 190 -25.05 -7.73 12.37
C GLU A 190 -24.56 -6.29 12.17
N VAL A 191 -24.62 -5.78 10.94
CA VAL A 191 -24.14 -4.44 10.58
C VAL A 191 -25.14 -3.75 9.66
N ARG A 192 -25.38 -2.47 9.94
CA ARG A 192 -26.17 -1.55 9.09
C ARG A 192 -25.31 -0.41 8.60
N LEU A 193 -25.44 -0.08 7.33
CA LEU A 193 -24.76 1.00 6.63
C LEU A 193 -25.76 2.08 6.25
#